data_faa92e1564c3d7148dc34e620a9b673b
#
_entry.id   faa92e1564c3d7148dc34e620a9b673b
#
_cell.length_a   1.000
_cell.length_b   1.000
_cell.length_c   1.000
_cell.angle_alpha   90.00
_cell.angle_beta   90.00
_cell.angle_gamma   90.00
#
_symmetry.space_group_name_H-M   'P 1'
#
loop_
_entity.id
_entity.type
_entity.pdbx_description
1 polymer ?
#
loop_
_entity_poly.entity_id
_entity_poly.type
_entity_poly.pdbx_seq_one_letter_code
_entity_poly.pdbx_strand_id
1 'polypeptide(L)'
;MHIPVCAIVAAIGLAAHPAFAQTDRAAAPFWKAVQAACNATGAKPPSEVGRRIARTAIDEFTGFGGHRIDSNGRLFRFGLTEAEHEEDEGGDRQANLGRLGWWQVMKYWRALYGDDTADKLEVRGYRDASTSTEGAQAAALLRTAAARLLRLAEDVPDPAEREILREAAVRAAIVDTSWSAAFISYVIRQSGVAAHAFRLANAHRVYIYDAFATSAAELTNEAGDRLYRACPLATRPRAGDLICAQREPALADAGDEAVRERIRAELAGGAAARSVRRTHCEVVAHVDARARKAYTIGGNVNQAVTARKLNLRRDLKFSAAQKGNCGGPGHWTLPQPSASPPGAASLADKCSLNDKRWFVLLQLR
;
A
#
# COMPACT_ATOMS: atom_id res chain seq x y z
N MET A 1 -41.51 -57.77 -26.56
CA MET A 1 -42.29 -56.61 -26.14
C MET A 1 -41.27 -55.55 -25.71
N HIS A 2 -40.86 -54.65 -26.65
CA HIS A 2 -39.83 -53.63 -26.45
C HIS A 2 -40.52 -52.28 -26.29
N ILE A 3 -40.28 -51.57 -25.21
CA ILE A 3 -40.78 -50.23 -24.95
C ILE A 3 -39.59 -49.28 -25.21
N PRO A 4 -39.73 -48.26 -26.07
CA PRO A 4 -38.66 -47.26 -26.29
C PRO A 4 -38.72 -46.18 -25.18
N VAL A 5 -37.58 -45.90 -24.61
CA VAL A 5 -37.34 -44.76 -23.68
C VAL A 5 -37.15 -43.51 -24.50
N CYS A 6 -38.07 -42.56 -24.41
CA CYS A 6 -37.93 -41.21 -24.94
C CYS A 6 -37.05 -40.36 -24.03
N ALA A 7 -35.88 -39.91 -24.51
CA ALA A 7 -35.01 -38.97 -23.82
C ALA A 7 -35.53 -37.55 -24.12
N ILE A 8 -35.98 -36.83 -23.09
CA ILE A 8 -36.29 -35.39 -23.15
C ILE A 8 -35.00 -34.64 -22.87
N VAL A 9 -34.47 -33.98 -23.89
CA VAL A 9 -33.38 -33.02 -23.74
C VAL A 9 -33.97 -31.67 -23.34
N ALA A 10 -33.81 -31.30 -22.09
CA ALA A 10 -34.14 -29.96 -21.60
C ALA A 10 -33.02 -28.98 -21.99
N ALA A 11 -33.33 -28.09 -22.93
CA ALA A 11 -32.47 -26.96 -23.27
C ALA A 11 -32.52 -25.92 -22.14
N ILE A 12 -31.47 -25.84 -21.35
CA ILE A 12 -31.28 -24.76 -20.35
C ILE A 12 -30.78 -23.54 -21.12
N GLY A 13 -31.66 -22.62 -21.42
CA GLY A 13 -31.33 -21.31 -21.97
C GLY A 13 -30.59 -20.49 -20.89
N LEU A 14 -29.30 -20.20 -21.11
CA LEU A 14 -28.57 -19.23 -20.37
C LEU A 14 -29.13 -17.83 -20.63
N ALA A 15 -30.03 -17.36 -19.78
CA ALA A 15 -30.43 -15.96 -19.74
C ALA A 15 -29.25 -15.12 -19.28
N ALA A 16 -28.59 -14.42 -20.19
CA ALA A 16 -27.59 -13.42 -19.88
C ALA A 16 -28.21 -12.32 -18.98
N HIS A 17 -27.70 -12.16 -17.78
CA HIS A 17 -28.22 -11.22 -16.80
C HIS A 17 -27.99 -9.79 -17.28
N PRO A 18 -29.00 -8.92 -17.36
CA PRO A 18 -28.85 -7.52 -17.78
C PRO A 18 -28.23 -6.60 -16.71
N ALA A 19 -27.72 -7.15 -15.61
CA ALA A 19 -27.17 -6.36 -14.50
C ALA A 19 -25.87 -5.59 -14.86
N PHE A 20 -25.09 -6.06 -15.82
CA PHE A 20 -23.85 -5.38 -16.23
C PHE A 20 -24.08 -4.12 -17.07
N ALA A 21 -25.13 -4.08 -17.86
CA ALA A 21 -25.41 -2.94 -18.75
C ALA A 21 -26.01 -1.71 -18.02
N GLN A 22 -26.61 -1.91 -16.85
CA GLN A 22 -27.20 -0.81 -16.06
C GLN A 22 -26.17 -0.07 -15.20
N THR A 23 -25.08 -0.73 -14.80
CA THR A 23 -23.99 -0.13 -14.04
C THR A 23 -23.15 0.84 -14.87
N ASP A 24 -22.95 0.57 -16.17
CA ASP A 24 -22.16 1.42 -17.06
C ASP A 24 -22.80 2.79 -17.32
N ARG A 25 -24.12 2.87 -17.42
CA ARG A 25 -24.82 4.15 -17.67
C ARG A 25 -24.77 5.13 -16.49
N ALA A 26 -24.70 4.64 -15.27
CA ALA A 26 -24.61 5.47 -14.06
C ALA A 26 -23.16 5.86 -13.71
N ALA A 27 -22.17 5.08 -14.17
CA ALA A 27 -20.76 5.31 -13.88
C ALA A 27 -20.19 6.54 -14.60
N ALA A 28 -20.49 6.71 -15.88
CA ALA A 28 -19.94 7.80 -16.69
C ALA A 28 -20.31 9.21 -16.18
N PRO A 29 -21.57 9.52 -15.82
CA PRO A 29 -21.93 10.81 -15.21
C PRO A 29 -21.25 11.04 -13.86
N PHE A 30 -21.16 10.00 -13.03
CA PHE A 30 -20.47 10.06 -11.73
C PHE A 30 -19.01 10.47 -11.91
N TRP A 31 -18.25 9.73 -12.72
CA TRP A 31 -16.82 10.01 -12.92
C TRP A 31 -16.56 11.33 -13.62
N LYS A 32 -17.47 11.80 -14.50
CA LYS A 32 -17.39 13.12 -15.11
C LYS A 32 -17.50 14.23 -14.05
N ALA A 33 -18.44 14.12 -13.12
CA ALA A 33 -18.62 15.09 -12.04
C ALA A 33 -17.44 15.06 -11.06
N VAL A 34 -17.00 13.87 -10.63
CA VAL A 34 -15.82 13.70 -9.77
C VAL A 34 -14.58 14.29 -10.46
N GLN A 35 -14.34 13.99 -11.74
CA GLN A 35 -13.19 14.51 -12.48
C GLN A 35 -13.21 16.05 -12.58
N ALA A 36 -14.38 16.67 -12.72
CA ALA A 36 -14.52 18.12 -12.73
C ALA A 36 -14.08 18.73 -11.39
N ALA A 37 -14.54 18.18 -10.26
CA ALA A 37 -14.14 18.58 -8.92
C ALA A 37 -12.62 18.38 -8.68
N CYS A 38 -12.10 17.23 -9.10
CA CYS A 38 -10.67 16.92 -9.02
C CYS A 38 -9.80 17.89 -9.83
N ASN A 39 -10.23 18.24 -11.04
CA ASN A 39 -9.51 19.19 -11.90
C ASN A 39 -9.52 20.60 -11.31
N ALA A 40 -10.67 21.05 -10.80
CA ALA A 40 -10.81 22.37 -10.16
C ALA A 40 -9.88 22.49 -8.95
N THR A 41 -9.77 21.43 -8.15
CA THR A 41 -8.86 21.37 -6.99
C THR A 41 -7.40 21.25 -7.43
N GLY A 42 -7.09 20.40 -8.42
CA GLY A 42 -5.73 20.20 -8.95
C GLY A 42 -5.13 21.41 -9.64
N ALA A 43 -5.94 22.40 -10.04
CA ALA A 43 -5.49 23.68 -10.57
C ALA A 43 -5.00 24.66 -9.48
N LYS A 44 -5.35 24.42 -8.20
CA LYS A 44 -4.96 25.27 -7.06
C LYS A 44 -3.59 24.85 -6.53
N PRO A 45 -2.86 25.75 -5.87
CA PRO A 45 -1.63 25.38 -5.15
C PRO A 45 -1.96 24.40 -3.99
N PRO A 46 -0.95 23.66 -3.48
CA PRO A 46 -1.14 22.81 -2.31
C PRO A 46 -1.68 23.60 -1.11
N SER A 47 -2.63 23.02 -0.39
CA SER A 47 -3.14 23.61 0.86
C SER A 47 -2.06 23.57 1.96
N GLU A 48 -2.28 24.35 3.05
CA GLU A 48 -1.37 24.32 4.19
C GLU A 48 -1.30 22.92 4.83
N VAL A 49 -2.44 22.25 4.96
CA VAL A 49 -2.50 20.85 5.42
C VAL A 49 -1.68 19.95 4.49
N GLY A 50 -1.82 20.11 3.17
CA GLY A 50 -1.05 19.33 2.20
C GLY A 50 0.46 19.54 2.33
N ARG A 51 0.90 20.78 2.56
CA ARG A 51 2.32 21.09 2.80
C ARG A 51 2.82 20.45 4.10
N ARG A 52 2.03 20.45 5.19
CA ARG A 52 2.41 19.78 6.44
C ARG A 52 2.52 18.25 6.25
N ILE A 53 1.55 17.62 5.58
CA ILE A 53 1.60 16.18 5.26
C ILE A 53 2.85 15.84 4.46
N ALA A 54 3.16 16.62 3.43
CA ALA A 54 4.34 16.41 2.61
C ALA A 54 5.64 16.57 3.42
N ARG A 55 5.72 17.59 4.30
CA ARG A 55 6.88 17.83 5.16
C ARG A 55 7.08 16.68 6.13
N THR A 56 6.04 16.25 6.85
CA THR A 56 6.13 15.11 7.77
C THR A 56 6.62 13.83 7.04
N ALA A 57 6.14 13.58 5.82
CA ALA A 57 6.62 12.44 5.05
C ALA A 57 8.11 12.58 4.65
N ILE A 58 8.57 13.79 4.33
CA ILE A 58 9.97 14.09 4.02
C ILE A 58 10.85 13.90 5.26
N ASP A 59 10.39 14.34 6.43
CA ASP A 59 11.14 14.20 7.69
C ASP A 59 11.34 12.71 8.03
N GLU A 60 10.28 11.89 7.90
CA GLU A 60 10.38 10.45 8.11
C GLU A 60 11.27 9.75 7.07
N PHE A 61 11.21 10.17 5.80
CA PHE A 61 12.11 9.69 4.76
C PHE A 61 13.57 10.01 5.08
N THR A 62 13.83 11.19 5.61
CA THR A 62 15.17 11.60 6.01
C THR A 62 15.65 10.79 7.21
N GLY A 63 14.78 10.52 8.19
CA GLY A 63 15.06 9.67 9.34
C GLY A 63 15.44 8.23 8.97
N PHE A 64 14.93 7.72 7.84
CA PHE A 64 15.31 6.41 7.28
C PHE A 64 16.56 6.45 6.39
N GLY A 65 17.36 7.53 6.41
CA GLY A 65 18.60 7.63 5.63
C GLY A 65 18.39 7.83 4.13
N GLY A 66 17.15 8.00 3.67
CA GLY A 66 16.86 8.52 2.34
C GLY A 66 16.92 7.53 1.20
N HIS A 67 16.28 6.36 1.31
CA HIS A 67 16.10 5.41 0.20
C HIS A 67 15.46 6.07 -1.03
N ARG A 68 16.04 5.90 -2.22
CA ARG A 68 15.58 6.56 -3.44
C ARG A 68 15.44 5.62 -4.61
N ILE A 69 14.29 5.72 -5.28
CA ILE A 69 14.01 5.08 -6.56
C ILE A 69 13.92 6.18 -7.62
N ASP A 70 14.74 6.09 -8.66
CA ASP A 70 14.78 7.07 -9.76
C ASP A 70 13.57 6.97 -10.70
N SER A 71 13.50 7.84 -11.71
CA SER A 71 12.39 7.86 -12.67
C SER A 71 12.34 6.66 -13.61
N ASN A 72 13.39 5.84 -13.66
CA ASN A 72 13.45 4.58 -14.39
C ASN A 72 13.07 3.39 -13.50
N GLY A 73 12.76 3.64 -12.23
CA GLY A 73 12.41 2.63 -11.27
C GLY A 73 13.60 1.87 -10.69
N ARG A 74 14.81 2.43 -10.72
CA ARG A 74 16.01 1.85 -10.14
C ARG A 74 16.20 2.37 -8.72
N LEU A 75 16.46 1.47 -7.78
CA LEU A 75 16.91 1.83 -6.44
C LEU A 75 18.38 2.24 -6.55
N PHE A 76 18.70 3.49 -6.24
CA PHE A 76 20.04 4.04 -6.43
C PHE A 76 20.66 4.57 -5.13
N ARG A 77 19.90 4.64 -4.06
CA ARG A 77 20.39 4.97 -2.71
C ARG A 77 19.66 4.11 -1.70
N PHE A 78 20.45 3.51 -0.82
CA PHE A 78 20.01 2.80 0.36
C PHE A 78 20.15 3.71 1.58
N GLY A 79 19.27 3.59 2.54
CA GLY A 79 19.36 4.09 3.89
C GLY A 79 19.12 2.94 4.86
N LEU A 80 18.52 3.20 6.01
CA LEU A 80 18.15 2.19 6.99
C LEU A 80 17.04 1.30 6.51
N THR A 81 17.04 0.03 6.87
CA THR A 81 15.90 -0.87 6.74
C THR A 81 15.27 -1.16 8.10
N GLU A 82 14.05 -1.67 8.09
CA GLU A 82 13.29 -1.93 9.32
C GLU A 82 13.93 -2.94 10.27
N ALA A 83 14.77 -3.83 9.75
CA ALA A 83 15.38 -4.92 10.52
C ALA A 83 16.83 -4.66 10.89
N GLU A 84 17.45 -3.62 10.32
CA GLU A 84 18.86 -3.35 10.56
C GLU A 84 19.11 -2.84 11.97
N HIS A 85 20.17 -3.34 12.53
CA HIS A 85 20.75 -2.93 13.78
C HIS A 85 22.15 -2.40 13.47
N GLU A 86 22.27 -1.09 13.21
CA GLU A 86 23.60 -0.48 13.04
C GLU A 86 24.28 -0.38 14.42
N GLU A 87 25.37 -1.10 14.56
CA GLU A 87 26.31 -0.87 15.65
C GLU A 87 27.18 0.32 15.25
N ASP A 88 26.88 1.50 15.78
CA ASP A 88 27.83 2.61 15.78
C ASP A 88 28.97 2.24 16.72
N GLU A 89 30.13 1.93 16.18
CA GLU A 89 31.34 1.71 16.94
C GLU A 89 31.66 2.98 17.73
N GLY A 90 31.25 3.02 19.01
CA GLY A 90 31.60 4.07 19.98
C GLY A 90 30.54 5.13 20.28
N GLY A 91 29.29 4.98 19.82
CA GLY A 91 28.18 5.92 20.12
C GLY A 91 27.40 5.56 21.40
N ASP A 92 26.81 6.55 22.03
CA ASP A 92 25.83 6.36 23.09
C ASP A 92 24.61 5.59 22.54
N ARG A 93 24.43 4.34 23.01
CA ARG A 93 23.36 3.43 22.58
C ARG A 93 21.97 4.06 22.71
N GLN A 94 21.77 4.88 23.76
CA GLN A 94 20.51 5.59 23.99
C GLN A 94 20.26 6.68 22.95
N ALA A 95 21.30 7.40 22.53
CA ALA A 95 21.22 8.43 21.49
C ALA A 95 20.96 7.83 20.09
N ASN A 96 21.38 6.58 19.87
CA ASN A 96 21.27 5.88 18.60
C ASN A 96 19.95 5.11 18.41
N LEU A 97 19.21 4.80 19.50
CA LEU A 97 17.90 4.13 19.39
C LEU A 97 16.93 4.83 18.43
N GLY A 98 16.96 6.18 18.41
CA GLY A 98 16.15 6.98 17.49
C GLY A 98 16.52 6.83 16.01
N ARG A 99 17.67 6.21 15.69
CA ARG A 99 18.16 5.97 14.33
C ARG A 99 17.87 4.56 13.83
N LEU A 100 17.53 3.62 14.72
CA LEU A 100 17.21 2.25 14.34
C LEU A 100 15.92 2.19 13.53
N GLY A 101 15.95 1.49 12.38
CA GLY A 101 14.80 1.39 11.48
C GLY A 101 13.57 0.82 12.17
N TRP A 102 13.71 -0.26 12.96
CA TRP A 102 12.60 -0.89 13.67
C TRP A 102 11.98 0.05 14.74
N TRP A 103 12.80 0.88 15.41
CA TRP A 103 12.32 1.85 16.38
C TRP A 103 11.49 2.95 15.70
N GLN A 104 11.90 3.40 14.51
CA GLN A 104 11.11 4.33 13.69
C GLN A 104 9.75 3.73 13.32
N VAL A 105 9.71 2.45 12.91
CA VAL A 105 8.47 1.75 12.57
C VAL A 105 7.55 1.62 13.78
N MET A 106 8.09 1.38 14.97
CA MET A 106 7.30 1.33 16.20
C MET A 106 6.52 2.63 16.46
N LYS A 107 7.07 3.81 16.10
CA LYS A 107 6.33 5.08 16.22
C LYS A 107 5.03 5.06 15.43
N TYR A 108 5.05 4.49 14.22
CA TYR A 108 3.88 4.43 13.35
C TYR A 108 2.79 3.56 13.93
N TRP A 109 3.17 2.42 14.51
CA TRP A 109 2.24 1.50 15.16
C TRP A 109 1.68 2.09 16.46
N ARG A 110 2.52 2.69 17.30
CA ARG A 110 2.09 3.36 18.53
C ARG A 110 1.13 4.52 18.27
N ALA A 111 1.32 5.24 17.15
CA ALA A 111 0.39 6.27 16.74
C ALA A 111 -1.01 5.74 16.44
N LEU A 112 -1.15 4.48 16.03
CA LEU A 112 -2.44 3.84 15.76
C LEU A 112 -3.07 3.22 17.01
N TYR A 113 -2.27 2.52 17.81
CA TYR A 113 -2.78 1.60 18.82
C TYR A 113 -2.31 1.91 20.25
N GLY A 114 -1.45 2.92 20.44
CA GLY A 114 -0.94 3.23 21.77
C GLY A 114 -0.27 2.03 22.43
N ASP A 115 -0.68 1.74 23.66
CA ASP A 115 -0.15 0.63 24.46
C ASP A 115 -0.57 -0.75 23.93
N ASP A 116 -1.66 -0.84 23.17
CA ASP A 116 -2.15 -2.09 22.54
C ASP A 116 -1.32 -2.50 21.33
N THR A 117 -0.26 -1.79 20.98
CA THR A 117 0.54 -2.03 19.76
C THR A 117 1.02 -3.48 19.67
N ALA A 118 1.54 -4.06 20.73
CA ALA A 118 2.07 -5.43 20.73
C ALA A 118 1.01 -6.50 20.44
N ASP A 119 -0.25 -6.26 20.77
CA ASP A 119 -1.37 -7.15 20.48
C ASP A 119 -1.80 -7.10 19.00
N LYS A 120 -1.41 -6.07 18.27
CA LYS A 120 -1.72 -5.85 16.85
C LYS A 120 -0.61 -6.29 15.90
N LEU A 121 0.57 -6.57 16.43
CA LEU A 121 1.71 -7.06 15.68
C LEU A 121 1.76 -8.59 15.75
N GLU A 122 2.03 -9.22 14.61
CA GLU A 122 2.14 -10.68 14.49
C GLU A 122 3.60 -11.08 14.26
N VAL A 123 4.04 -12.13 14.94
CA VAL A 123 5.26 -12.87 14.61
C VAL A 123 4.86 -14.14 13.87
N ARG A 124 5.54 -14.43 12.78
CA ARG A 124 5.29 -15.59 11.91
C ARG A 124 6.46 -16.55 11.97
N GLY A 125 6.15 -17.83 11.92
CA GLY A 125 7.13 -18.91 11.82
C GLY A 125 6.61 -20.00 10.89
N TYR A 126 7.50 -20.89 10.49
CA TYR A 126 7.13 -22.06 9.70
C TYR A 126 7.41 -23.31 10.52
N ARG A 127 6.46 -24.26 10.47
CA ARG A 127 6.76 -25.61 10.90
C ARG A 127 7.50 -26.31 9.76
N ASP A 128 8.71 -26.73 10.01
CA ASP A 128 9.47 -27.53 9.05
C ASP A 128 8.85 -28.94 8.98
N ALA A 129 8.42 -29.33 7.79
CA ALA A 129 7.86 -30.65 7.54
C ALA A 129 8.90 -31.78 7.74
N SER A 130 10.21 -31.47 7.64
CA SER A 130 11.28 -32.45 7.83
C SER A 130 11.47 -32.90 9.28
N THR A 131 10.99 -32.08 10.24
CA THR A 131 11.12 -32.37 11.68
C THR A 131 9.87 -33.04 12.28
N SER A 132 8.78 -33.18 11.52
CA SER A 132 7.57 -33.84 12.01
C SER A 132 7.59 -35.32 11.72
N THR A 133 7.48 -36.16 12.75
CA THR A 133 7.29 -37.60 12.66
C THR A 133 5.91 -38.01 12.10
N GLU A 134 5.00 -37.04 11.95
CA GLU A 134 3.70 -37.19 11.31
C GLU A 134 3.83 -36.79 9.84
N GLY A 135 4.15 -37.73 9.01
CA GLY A 135 4.30 -37.53 7.57
C GLY A 135 3.13 -36.77 6.95
N ALA A 136 3.42 -35.82 6.06
CA ALA A 136 2.52 -35.11 5.16
C ALA A 136 1.71 -33.93 5.72
N GLN A 137 1.97 -33.35 6.89
CA GLN A 137 1.49 -32.01 7.17
C GLN A 137 2.44 -31.00 6.51
N ALA A 138 1.99 -30.43 5.38
CA ALA A 138 2.67 -29.34 4.70
C ALA A 138 3.12 -28.26 5.69
N ALA A 139 4.27 -27.63 5.42
CA ALA A 139 4.79 -26.51 6.21
C ALA A 139 3.67 -25.53 6.58
N ALA A 140 3.21 -25.56 7.81
CA ALA A 140 2.12 -24.70 8.26
C ALA A 140 2.69 -23.36 8.71
N LEU A 141 2.14 -22.28 8.18
CA LEU A 141 2.45 -20.93 8.66
C LEU A 141 1.93 -20.77 10.09
N LEU A 142 2.85 -20.65 11.04
CA LEU A 142 2.54 -20.38 12.43
C LEU A 142 2.41 -18.87 12.63
N ARG A 143 1.51 -18.44 13.51
CA ARG A 143 1.31 -17.04 13.86
C ARG A 143 1.06 -16.90 15.35
N THR A 144 1.64 -15.85 15.94
CA THR A 144 1.34 -15.46 17.32
C THR A 144 1.42 -13.93 17.44
N ALA A 145 0.67 -13.37 18.39
CA ALA A 145 0.80 -11.95 18.71
C ALA A 145 2.16 -11.67 19.38
N ALA A 146 2.79 -10.55 19.04
CA ALA A 146 4.04 -10.13 19.69
C ALA A 146 3.90 -10.03 21.20
N ALA A 147 2.77 -9.53 21.71
CA ALA A 147 2.48 -9.45 23.14
C ALA A 147 2.61 -10.79 23.86
N ARG A 148 2.28 -11.93 23.20
CA ARG A 148 2.48 -13.25 23.79
C ARG A 148 3.96 -13.59 23.97
N LEU A 149 4.79 -13.30 22.98
CA LEU A 149 6.23 -13.55 23.06
C LEU A 149 6.89 -12.65 24.09
N LEU A 150 6.44 -11.39 24.21
CA LEU A 150 6.91 -10.47 25.23
C LEU A 150 6.61 -10.99 26.64
N ARG A 151 5.41 -11.55 26.87
CA ARG A 151 5.08 -12.19 28.17
C ARG A 151 5.96 -13.41 28.46
N LEU A 152 6.24 -14.23 27.45
CA LEU A 152 7.13 -15.39 27.63
C LEU A 152 8.57 -14.97 27.94
N ALA A 153 9.02 -13.82 27.44
CA ALA A 153 10.32 -13.29 27.76
C ALA A 153 10.45 -12.87 29.26
N GLU A 154 9.34 -12.50 29.92
CA GLU A 154 9.37 -12.16 31.36
C GLU A 154 9.77 -13.36 32.26
N ASP A 155 9.54 -14.59 31.78
CA ASP A 155 9.90 -15.81 32.49
C ASP A 155 11.42 -16.11 32.42
N VAL A 156 12.20 -15.34 31.64
CA VAL A 156 13.67 -15.51 31.54
C VAL A 156 14.34 -14.88 32.75
N PRO A 157 15.13 -15.66 33.53
CA PRO A 157 15.69 -15.19 34.78
C PRO A 157 16.75 -14.09 34.56
N ASP A 158 17.61 -14.23 33.56
CA ASP A 158 18.66 -13.26 33.27
C ASP A 158 18.10 -11.99 32.66
N PRO A 159 18.35 -10.80 33.25
CA PRO A 159 17.79 -9.55 32.75
C PRO A 159 18.28 -9.17 31.33
N ALA A 160 19.54 -9.49 31.00
CA ALA A 160 20.11 -9.15 29.69
C ALA A 160 19.52 -10.05 28.58
N GLU A 161 19.42 -11.37 28.85
CA GLU A 161 18.78 -12.31 27.93
C GLU A 161 17.30 -11.97 27.74
N ARG A 162 16.60 -11.59 28.79
CA ARG A 162 15.20 -11.14 28.74
C ARG A 162 15.04 -9.97 27.81
N GLU A 163 15.88 -8.94 27.91
CA GLU A 163 15.80 -7.75 27.08
C GLU A 163 16.13 -8.07 25.61
N ILE A 164 17.13 -8.92 25.34
CA ILE A 164 17.45 -9.40 24.00
C ILE A 164 16.25 -10.13 23.38
N LEU A 165 15.58 -11.00 24.13
CA LEU A 165 14.40 -11.72 23.63
C LEU A 165 13.22 -10.79 23.35
N ARG A 166 13.01 -9.78 24.21
CA ARG A 166 11.98 -8.75 24.01
C ARG A 166 12.24 -7.95 22.74
N GLU A 167 13.46 -7.47 22.53
CA GLU A 167 13.85 -6.74 21.31
C GLU A 167 13.72 -7.64 20.08
N ALA A 168 14.20 -8.87 20.12
CA ALA A 168 14.09 -9.81 19.02
C ALA A 168 12.62 -10.08 18.63
N ALA A 169 11.73 -10.27 19.61
CA ALA A 169 10.31 -10.45 19.36
C ALA A 169 9.67 -9.22 18.70
N VAL A 170 10.02 -8.01 19.13
CA VAL A 170 9.52 -6.76 18.53
C VAL A 170 10.02 -6.60 17.10
N ARG A 171 11.31 -6.83 16.85
CA ARG A 171 11.91 -6.73 15.52
C ARG A 171 11.27 -7.73 14.54
N ALA A 172 11.11 -8.99 14.97
CA ALA A 172 10.44 -10.01 14.16
C ALA A 172 9.00 -9.60 13.83
N ALA A 173 8.25 -9.09 14.81
CA ALA A 173 6.88 -8.64 14.62
C ALA A 173 6.76 -7.47 13.63
N ILE A 174 7.72 -6.54 13.64
CA ILE A 174 7.77 -5.40 12.70
C ILE A 174 8.03 -5.89 11.28
N VAL A 175 8.97 -6.82 11.08
CA VAL A 175 9.28 -7.40 9.78
C VAL A 175 8.09 -8.19 9.23
N ASP A 176 7.43 -8.96 10.08
CA ASP A 176 6.33 -9.85 9.68
C ASP A 176 5.00 -9.11 9.46
N THR A 177 4.85 -7.92 10.02
CA THR A 177 3.60 -7.15 9.93
C THR A 177 3.76 -5.92 9.04
N SER A 178 3.07 -5.91 7.88
CA SER A 178 3.16 -4.81 6.92
C SER A 178 2.73 -3.47 7.53
N TRP A 179 3.62 -2.49 7.59
CA TRP A 179 3.41 -1.20 8.24
C TRP A 179 3.19 0.00 7.31
N SER A 180 3.10 -0.24 6.00
CA SER A 180 2.95 0.87 5.03
C SER A 180 1.72 1.75 5.27
N ALA A 181 0.61 1.18 5.71
CA ALA A 181 -0.59 1.95 6.03
C ALA A 181 -0.51 2.64 7.40
N ALA A 182 0.18 2.04 8.37
CA ALA A 182 0.48 2.68 9.65
C ALA A 182 1.35 3.92 9.45
N PHE A 183 2.33 3.88 8.54
CA PHE A 183 3.12 5.05 8.13
C PHE A 183 2.23 6.19 7.62
N ILE A 184 1.32 5.94 6.67
CA ILE A 184 0.40 6.96 6.15
C ILE A 184 -0.45 7.54 7.29
N SER A 185 -0.99 6.69 8.16
CA SER A 185 -1.79 7.11 9.30
C SER A 185 -0.99 7.98 10.27
N TYR A 186 0.26 7.63 10.55
CA TYR A 186 1.18 8.42 11.34
C TYR A 186 1.42 9.80 10.71
N VAL A 187 1.79 9.84 9.42
CA VAL A 187 2.05 11.10 8.70
C VAL A 187 0.85 12.03 8.75
N ILE A 188 -0.35 11.53 8.49
CA ILE A 188 -1.59 12.31 8.54
C ILE A 188 -1.84 12.86 9.96
N ARG A 189 -1.72 11.99 10.98
CA ARG A 189 -1.92 12.37 12.38
C ARG A 189 -0.92 13.45 12.82
N GLN A 190 0.37 13.27 12.55
CA GLN A 190 1.42 14.23 12.92
C GLN A 190 1.30 15.57 12.19
N SER A 191 0.61 15.59 11.05
CA SER A 191 0.33 16.83 10.31
C SER A 191 -0.81 17.69 10.91
N GLY A 192 -1.33 17.31 12.09
CA GLY A 192 -2.38 18.06 12.78
C GLY A 192 -3.75 17.98 12.09
N VAL A 193 -4.00 16.90 11.36
CA VAL A 193 -5.33 16.62 10.79
C VAL A 193 -6.27 16.16 11.91
N ALA A 194 -7.49 16.71 11.95
CA ALA A 194 -8.49 16.31 12.92
C ALA A 194 -8.84 14.82 12.80
N ALA A 195 -9.00 14.14 13.93
CA ALA A 195 -9.19 12.68 13.97
C ALA A 195 -10.41 12.19 13.18
N HIS A 196 -11.47 13.00 13.07
CA HIS A 196 -12.69 12.66 12.34
C HIS A 196 -12.55 12.88 10.82
N ALA A 197 -11.59 13.69 10.36
CA ALA A 197 -11.40 14.02 8.95
C ALA A 197 -10.69 12.91 8.16
N PHE A 198 -9.96 12.03 8.84
CA PHE A 198 -9.26 10.91 8.21
C PHE A 198 -9.35 9.64 9.05
N ARG A 199 -9.76 8.56 8.42
CA ARG A 199 -9.88 7.26 9.08
C ARG A 199 -8.52 6.57 9.18
N LEU A 200 -7.83 6.75 10.30
CA LEU A 200 -6.55 6.09 10.58
C LEU A 200 -6.72 4.56 10.56
N ALA A 201 -5.80 3.85 9.90
CA ALA A 201 -5.86 2.39 9.76
C ALA A 201 -4.49 1.79 9.43
N ASN A 202 -4.34 0.49 9.71
CA ASN A 202 -3.20 -0.32 9.29
C ASN A 202 -3.41 -1.02 7.93
N ALA A 203 -4.43 -0.62 7.19
CA ALA A 203 -4.74 -1.14 5.86
C ALA A 203 -5.16 -0.01 4.93
N HIS A 204 -4.42 0.20 3.84
CA HIS A 204 -4.68 1.28 2.87
C HIS A 204 -6.10 1.26 2.31
N ARG A 205 -6.68 0.08 2.13
CA ARG A 205 -8.06 -0.05 1.64
C ARG A 205 -9.09 0.73 2.46
N VAL A 206 -8.85 0.91 3.78
CA VAL A 206 -9.81 1.59 4.66
C VAL A 206 -10.02 3.03 4.21
N TYR A 207 -8.94 3.80 4.07
CA TYR A 207 -9.05 5.20 3.66
C TYR A 207 -9.19 5.37 2.14
N ILE A 208 -8.83 4.36 1.32
CA ILE A 208 -9.19 4.35 -0.10
C ILE A 208 -10.71 4.29 -0.24
N TYR A 209 -11.38 3.30 0.36
CA TYR A 209 -12.84 3.20 0.31
C TYR A 209 -13.54 4.40 0.92
N ASP A 210 -12.99 4.97 2.00
CA ASP A 210 -13.50 6.20 2.60
C ASP A 210 -13.43 7.39 1.63
N ALA A 211 -12.34 7.54 0.88
CA ALA A 211 -12.21 8.59 -0.15
C ALA A 211 -13.19 8.41 -1.31
N PHE A 212 -13.49 7.16 -1.72
CA PHE A 212 -14.53 6.90 -2.72
C PHE A 212 -15.92 7.26 -2.20
N ALA A 213 -16.23 6.90 -0.94
CA ALA A 213 -17.47 7.30 -0.29
C ALA A 213 -17.58 8.84 -0.18
N THR A 214 -16.46 9.50 0.12
CA THR A 214 -16.38 10.97 0.15
C THR A 214 -16.67 11.57 -1.23
N SER A 215 -16.13 10.99 -2.30
CA SER A 215 -16.43 11.46 -3.67
C SER A 215 -17.92 11.36 -4.02
N ALA A 216 -18.60 10.32 -3.56
CA ALA A 216 -20.06 10.20 -3.75
C ALA A 216 -20.82 11.23 -2.91
N ALA A 217 -20.45 11.40 -1.66
CA ALA A 217 -21.07 12.36 -0.73
C ALA A 217 -20.85 13.82 -1.14
N GLU A 218 -19.77 14.14 -1.85
CA GLU A 218 -19.56 15.50 -2.39
C GLU A 218 -20.57 15.88 -3.47
N LEU A 219 -21.04 14.93 -4.24
CA LEU A 219 -22.03 15.18 -5.28
C LEU A 219 -23.42 15.52 -4.70
N THR A 220 -23.66 15.17 -3.43
CA THR A 220 -24.87 15.48 -2.67
C THR A 220 -24.65 16.53 -1.58
N ASN A 221 -23.44 17.13 -1.50
CA ASN A 221 -23.04 18.08 -0.46
C ASN A 221 -23.03 17.49 0.97
N GLU A 222 -22.84 16.18 1.11
CA GLU A 222 -22.85 15.46 2.39
C GLU A 222 -21.44 15.02 2.87
N ALA A 223 -20.38 15.41 2.15
CA ALA A 223 -19.03 14.97 2.44
C ALA A 223 -18.44 15.55 3.75
N GLY A 224 -19.04 16.60 4.31
CA GLY A 224 -18.54 17.25 5.52
C GLY A 224 -17.08 17.71 5.37
N ASP A 225 -16.28 17.49 6.40
CA ASP A 225 -14.87 17.87 6.50
C ASP A 225 -13.89 16.71 6.21
N ARG A 226 -14.37 15.64 5.57
CA ARG A 226 -13.51 14.51 5.17
C ARG A 226 -12.34 14.97 4.31
N LEU A 227 -11.16 14.43 4.60
CA LEU A 227 -9.89 14.94 4.10
C LEU A 227 -9.68 14.69 2.60
N TYR A 228 -9.99 13.48 2.13
CA TYR A 228 -9.67 13.03 0.78
C TYR A 228 -10.89 12.66 -0.04
N ARG A 229 -10.84 12.98 -1.33
CA ARG A 229 -11.69 12.40 -2.38
C ARG A 229 -10.88 11.46 -3.27
N ALA A 230 -11.54 10.49 -3.91
CA ALA A 230 -10.93 9.59 -4.88
C ALA A 230 -11.01 10.19 -6.30
N CYS A 231 -9.85 10.50 -6.89
CA CYS A 231 -9.74 11.06 -8.22
C CYS A 231 -9.12 10.07 -9.20
N PRO A 232 -9.52 10.09 -10.50
CA PRO A 232 -8.78 9.38 -11.54
C PRO A 232 -7.32 9.84 -11.62
N LEU A 233 -6.42 8.96 -12.10
CA LEU A 233 -5.01 9.30 -12.29
C LEU A 233 -4.79 10.47 -13.28
N ALA A 234 -5.76 10.69 -14.17
CA ALA A 234 -5.82 11.85 -15.06
C ALA A 234 -6.12 13.17 -14.31
N THR A 235 -5.67 13.30 -13.08
CA THR A 235 -5.76 14.48 -12.21
C THR A 235 -4.36 14.99 -11.89
N ARG A 236 -4.17 16.31 -11.82
CA ARG A 236 -2.89 16.91 -11.40
C ARG A 236 -2.68 16.66 -9.91
N PRO A 237 -1.57 15.99 -9.51
CA PRO A 237 -1.26 15.79 -8.11
C PRO A 237 -0.75 17.09 -7.47
N ARG A 238 -0.95 17.19 -6.16
CA ARG A 238 -0.42 18.26 -5.31
C ARG A 238 0.27 17.65 -4.09
N ALA A 239 1.17 18.41 -3.48
CA ALA A 239 1.79 17.98 -2.23
C ALA A 239 0.71 17.70 -1.16
N GLY A 240 0.83 16.55 -0.52
CA GLY A 240 -0.12 16.01 0.46
C GLY A 240 -1.18 15.05 -0.10
N ASP A 241 -1.36 14.99 -1.42
CA ASP A 241 -2.21 13.96 -2.04
C ASP A 241 -1.58 12.56 -1.85
N LEU A 242 -2.39 11.49 -1.96
CA LEU A 242 -1.89 10.11 -1.93
C LEU A 242 -2.11 9.44 -3.28
N ILE A 243 -1.06 8.87 -3.87
CA ILE A 243 -1.22 7.99 -5.04
C ILE A 243 -1.26 6.54 -4.59
N CYS A 244 -2.24 5.77 -5.08
CA CYS A 244 -2.46 4.40 -4.63
C CYS A 244 -2.43 3.39 -5.77
N ALA A 245 -1.81 2.22 -5.50
CA ALA A 245 -1.73 1.08 -6.38
C ALA A 245 -2.44 -0.14 -5.78
N GLN A 246 -2.97 -1.01 -6.62
CA GLN A 246 -3.53 -2.29 -6.23
C GLN A 246 -2.54 -3.43 -6.48
N ARG A 247 -2.65 -4.51 -5.69
CA ARG A 247 -1.83 -5.72 -5.75
C ARG A 247 -2.71 -7.00 -5.77
N GLU A 248 -4.00 -6.87 -6.12
CA GLU A 248 -4.90 -8.02 -6.19
C GLU A 248 -4.55 -8.90 -7.40
N PRO A 249 -4.28 -10.20 -7.20
CA PRO A 249 -4.01 -11.12 -8.31
C PRO A 249 -5.19 -11.20 -9.28
N ALA A 250 -6.42 -11.24 -8.77
CA ALA A 250 -7.64 -11.31 -9.57
C ALA A 250 -7.90 -10.06 -10.41
N LEU A 251 -7.16 -8.95 -10.18
CA LEU A 251 -7.24 -7.71 -10.91
C LEU A 251 -5.92 -7.40 -11.64
N ALA A 252 -5.10 -8.42 -11.91
CA ALA A 252 -3.78 -8.25 -12.50
C ALA A 252 -3.84 -7.52 -13.85
N ASP A 253 -4.81 -7.87 -14.66
CA ASP A 253 -5.00 -7.36 -16.02
C ASP A 253 -6.07 -6.24 -16.10
N ALA A 254 -6.66 -5.87 -14.96
CA ALA A 254 -7.66 -4.81 -14.92
C ALA A 254 -7.00 -3.42 -15.06
N GLY A 255 -7.51 -2.61 -15.97
CA GLY A 255 -7.14 -1.20 -16.08
C GLY A 255 -7.55 -0.41 -14.84
N ASP A 256 -6.92 0.75 -14.65
CA ASP A 256 -7.16 1.65 -13.51
C ASP A 256 -8.63 2.09 -13.38
N GLU A 257 -9.31 2.30 -14.49
CA GLU A 257 -10.74 2.63 -14.54
C GLU A 257 -11.61 1.48 -14.03
N ALA A 258 -11.36 0.25 -14.48
CA ALA A 258 -12.11 -0.93 -14.04
C ALA A 258 -11.98 -1.18 -12.54
N VAL A 259 -10.78 -0.94 -11.97
CA VAL A 259 -10.56 -1.05 -10.52
C VAL A 259 -11.35 0.01 -9.76
N ARG A 260 -11.33 1.26 -10.23
CA ARG A 260 -12.11 2.35 -9.61
C ARG A 260 -13.60 2.08 -9.68
N GLU A 261 -14.10 1.65 -10.83
CA GLU A 261 -15.53 1.34 -11.00
C GLU A 261 -15.96 0.20 -10.10
N ARG A 262 -15.15 -0.83 -9.94
CA ARG A 262 -15.44 -1.91 -9.01
C ARG A 262 -15.63 -1.43 -7.58
N ILE A 263 -14.74 -0.56 -7.08
CA ILE A 263 -14.87 0.01 -5.72
C ILE A 263 -16.15 0.84 -5.62
N ARG A 264 -16.45 1.67 -6.64
CA ARG A 264 -17.67 2.48 -6.66
C ARG A 264 -18.93 1.61 -6.61
N ALA A 265 -18.98 0.58 -7.43
CA ALA A 265 -20.12 -0.35 -7.49
C ALA A 265 -20.31 -1.10 -6.17
N GLU A 266 -19.24 -1.55 -5.52
CA GLU A 266 -19.29 -2.19 -4.21
C GLU A 266 -19.84 -1.27 -3.13
N LEU A 267 -19.51 0.01 -3.17
CA LEU A 267 -20.04 1.00 -2.24
C LEU A 267 -21.51 1.30 -2.49
N ALA A 268 -21.89 1.50 -3.75
CA ALA A 268 -23.27 1.78 -4.15
C ALA A 268 -24.22 0.59 -3.85
N GLY A 269 -23.73 -0.64 -4.02
CA GLY A 269 -24.49 -1.85 -3.74
C GLY A 269 -24.51 -2.26 -2.26
N GLY A 270 -23.91 -1.48 -1.35
CA GLY A 270 -23.85 -1.82 0.08
C GLY A 270 -23.07 -3.11 0.39
N ALA A 271 -22.23 -3.58 -0.54
CA ALA A 271 -21.50 -4.83 -0.36
C ALA A 271 -20.67 -4.83 0.92
N ALA A 272 -20.89 -5.83 1.78
CA ALA A 272 -20.10 -6.00 3.00
C ALA A 272 -18.67 -6.43 2.70
N ALA A 273 -18.47 -7.23 1.65
CA ALA A 273 -17.15 -7.71 1.22
C ALA A 273 -16.50 -6.70 0.29
N ARG A 274 -15.27 -6.32 0.59
CA ARG A 274 -14.41 -5.47 -0.25
C ARG A 274 -13.46 -6.34 -1.05
N SER A 275 -13.48 -6.27 -2.37
CA SER A 275 -12.65 -7.11 -3.25
C SER A 275 -11.25 -6.55 -3.45
N VAL A 276 -11.07 -5.22 -3.41
CA VAL A 276 -9.77 -4.58 -3.55
C VAL A 276 -9.11 -4.44 -2.17
N ARG A 277 -8.43 -5.49 -1.71
CA ARG A 277 -7.87 -5.58 -0.35
C ARG A 277 -6.39 -5.25 -0.30
N ARG A 278 -5.62 -5.77 -1.25
CA ARG A 278 -4.16 -5.62 -1.31
C ARG A 278 -3.80 -4.34 -2.04
N THR A 279 -3.63 -3.27 -1.30
CA THR A 279 -3.36 -1.94 -1.83
C THR A 279 -2.14 -1.32 -1.17
N HIS A 280 -1.57 -0.30 -1.81
CA HIS A 280 -0.47 0.49 -1.27
C HIS A 280 -0.64 1.94 -1.69
N CYS A 281 -0.41 2.89 -0.78
CA CYS A 281 -0.43 4.32 -1.08
C CYS A 281 0.86 4.99 -0.67
N GLU A 282 1.23 6.04 -1.40
CA GLU A 282 2.39 6.89 -1.13
C GLU A 282 1.95 8.36 -1.11
N VAL A 283 2.54 9.15 -0.23
CA VAL A 283 2.31 10.60 -0.14
C VAL A 283 3.00 11.30 -1.31
N VAL A 284 2.30 12.15 -2.03
CA VAL A 284 2.92 13.09 -2.97
C VAL A 284 3.63 14.17 -2.15
N ALA A 285 4.94 14.10 -2.06
CA ALA A 285 5.75 15.01 -1.27
C ALA A 285 6.08 16.32 -2.04
N HIS A 286 6.32 16.20 -3.35
CA HIS A 286 6.66 17.33 -4.20
C HIS A 286 6.28 17.07 -5.66
N VAL A 287 5.92 18.13 -6.37
CA VAL A 287 5.69 18.12 -7.83
C VAL A 287 6.63 19.12 -8.49
N ASP A 288 7.56 18.61 -9.29
CA ASP A 288 8.41 19.40 -10.15
C ASP A 288 7.75 19.54 -11.54
N ALA A 289 7.08 20.65 -11.75
CA ALA A 289 6.39 20.92 -13.01
C ALA A 289 7.36 21.07 -14.19
N ARG A 290 8.56 21.63 -13.97
CA ARG A 290 9.57 21.82 -15.01
C ARG A 290 10.15 20.49 -15.48
N ALA A 291 10.52 19.62 -14.55
CA ALA A 291 11.01 18.28 -14.84
C ALA A 291 9.90 17.29 -15.18
N ARG A 292 8.65 17.66 -14.96
CA ARG A 292 7.46 16.77 -15.08
C ARG A 292 7.62 15.51 -14.25
N LYS A 293 7.92 15.70 -12.96
CA LYS A 293 8.12 14.62 -12.01
C LYS A 293 7.26 14.85 -10.76
N ALA A 294 6.74 13.77 -10.21
CA ALA A 294 6.20 13.73 -8.86
C ALA A 294 7.14 12.91 -7.97
N TYR A 295 7.45 13.44 -6.81
CA TYR A 295 8.20 12.72 -5.78
C TYR A 295 7.19 12.21 -4.77
N THR A 296 7.13 10.88 -4.63
CA THR A 296 6.22 10.23 -3.68
C THR A 296 7.00 9.52 -2.60
N ILE A 297 6.46 9.46 -1.40
CA ILE A 297 7.10 8.83 -0.24
C ILE A 297 6.14 7.79 0.33
N GLY A 298 6.60 6.54 0.41
CA GLY A 298 5.86 5.41 0.96
C GLY A 298 6.61 4.70 2.08
N GLY A 299 5.88 4.24 3.08
CA GLY A 299 6.40 3.34 4.12
C GLY A 299 6.37 1.89 3.66
N ASN A 300 7.25 1.07 4.19
CA ASN A 300 7.43 -0.34 3.85
C ASN A 300 7.61 -0.59 2.34
N VAL A 301 8.40 0.27 1.73
CA VAL A 301 8.86 0.13 0.36
C VAL A 301 10.31 -0.33 0.41
N ASN A 302 10.56 -1.60 0.06
CA ASN A 302 11.86 -2.25 0.28
C ASN A 302 12.31 -2.14 1.74
N GLN A 303 11.41 -2.42 2.66
CA GLN A 303 11.63 -2.44 4.13
C GLN A 303 12.07 -1.08 4.72
N ALA A 304 11.73 0.02 4.04
CA ALA A 304 12.11 1.37 4.46
C ALA A 304 11.04 2.42 4.14
N VAL A 305 11.25 3.65 4.60
CA VAL A 305 10.55 4.82 4.06
C VAL A 305 11.31 5.28 2.82
N THR A 306 10.71 5.12 1.66
CA THR A 306 11.37 5.29 0.37
C THR A 306 10.72 6.38 -0.47
N ALA A 307 11.53 7.24 -1.07
CA ALA A 307 11.08 8.21 -2.07
C ALA A 307 11.16 7.62 -3.47
N ARG A 308 10.09 7.82 -4.27
CA ARG A 308 10.04 7.50 -5.70
C ARG A 308 9.96 8.75 -6.53
N LYS A 309 10.59 8.70 -7.70
CA LYS A 309 10.47 9.73 -8.72
C LYS A 309 9.60 9.20 -9.86
N LEU A 310 8.32 9.59 -9.87
CA LEU A 310 7.34 9.18 -10.87
C LEU A 310 7.28 10.18 -12.03
N ASN A 311 7.04 9.67 -13.24
CA ASN A 311 6.88 10.50 -14.43
C ASN A 311 5.48 11.08 -14.51
N LEU A 312 5.39 12.37 -14.86
CA LEU A 312 4.15 13.04 -15.21
C LEU A 312 4.08 13.27 -16.72
N ARG A 313 2.88 13.30 -17.26
CA ARG A 313 2.59 13.69 -18.64
C ARG A 313 2.85 15.18 -18.83
N ARG A 314 2.76 15.66 -20.08
CA ARG A 314 2.93 17.11 -20.41
C ARG A 314 1.92 18.00 -19.68
N ASP A 315 0.71 17.49 -19.42
CA ASP A 315 -0.35 18.17 -18.69
C ASP A 315 -0.23 18.04 -17.16
N LEU A 316 0.92 17.57 -16.67
CA LEU A 316 1.25 17.34 -15.26
C LEU A 316 0.36 16.34 -14.54
N LYS A 317 -0.23 15.41 -15.25
CA LYS A 317 -1.04 14.32 -14.68
C LYS A 317 -0.24 13.03 -14.59
N PHE A 318 -0.63 12.13 -13.70
CA PHE A 318 -0.02 10.82 -13.64
C PHE A 318 -0.30 10.03 -14.91
N SER A 319 0.67 9.20 -15.30
CA SER A 319 0.47 8.08 -16.21
C SER A 319 0.29 6.82 -15.37
N ALA A 320 -0.66 5.98 -15.72
CA ALA A 320 -0.79 4.66 -15.11
C ALA A 320 0.47 3.80 -15.40
N ALA A 321 1.07 4.00 -16.57
CA ALA A 321 2.29 3.31 -16.97
C ALA A 321 3.54 4.08 -16.49
N GLN A 322 4.26 3.50 -15.55
CA GLN A 322 5.54 3.98 -15.03
C GLN A 322 6.66 3.00 -15.41
N LYS A 323 6.65 2.59 -16.68
CA LYS A 323 7.63 1.60 -17.19
C LYS A 323 9.02 2.19 -17.22
N GLY A 324 9.99 1.44 -16.73
CA GLY A 324 11.40 1.75 -16.88
C GLY A 324 11.90 1.37 -18.28
N ASN A 325 13.05 1.92 -18.65
CA ASN A 325 13.77 1.46 -19.84
C ASN A 325 14.56 0.20 -19.51
N CYS A 326 13.97 -0.96 -19.74
CA CYS A 326 14.57 -2.27 -19.42
C CYS A 326 15.69 -2.70 -20.37
N GLY A 327 15.92 -1.99 -21.47
CA GLY A 327 16.99 -2.27 -22.45
C GLY A 327 18.11 -1.24 -22.49
N GLY A 328 18.11 -0.24 -21.59
CA GLY A 328 19.10 0.84 -21.61
C GLY A 328 20.49 0.42 -21.13
N PRO A 329 21.52 1.24 -21.43
CA PRO A 329 22.87 1.01 -20.93
C PRO A 329 22.92 0.82 -19.42
N GLY A 330 23.68 -0.19 -18.95
CA GLY A 330 23.77 -0.54 -17.52
C GLY A 330 22.63 -1.41 -17.02
N HIS A 331 21.80 -1.92 -17.91
CA HIS A 331 20.81 -2.95 -17.56
C HIS A 331 21.49 -4.31 -17.46
N TRP A 332 21.30 -4.97 -16.32
CA TRP A 332 21.77 -6.33 -16.12
C TRP A 332 20.73 -7.31 -16.64
N THR A 333 21.12 -8.14 -17.58
CA THR A 333 20.39 -9.36 -17.95
C THR A 333 21.15 -10.54 -17.37
N LEU A 334 20.66 -11.11 -16.30
CA LEU A 334 21.14 -12.41 -15.85
C LEU A 334 20.60 -13.51 -16.77
N PRO A 335 21.40 -14.53 -17.09
CA PRO A 335 20.88 -15.71 -17.76
C PRO A 335 19.67 -16.24 -16.97
N GLN A 336 18.60 -16.56 -17.67
CA GLN A 336 17.43 -17.18 -17.02
C GLN A 336 17.87 -18.53 -16.43
N PRO A 337 17.49 -18.83 -15.17
CA PRO A 337 17.69 -20.17 -14.64
C PRO A 337 16.99 -21.18 -15.54
N SER A 338 17.63 -22.30 -15.81
CA SER A 338 17.09 -23.35 -16.68
C SER A 338 15.77 -23.98 -16.22
N ALA A 339 15.36 -23.71 -14.98
CA ALA A 339 14.07 -24.07 -14.40
C ALA A 339 13.56 -22.92 -13.55
N SER A 340 12.65 -22.12 -14.08
CA SER A 340 11.85 -21.21 -13.26
C SER A 340 10.66 -21.97 -12.68
N PRO A 341 10.32 -21.78 -11.40
CA PRO A 341 9.10 -22.38 -10.86
C PRO A 341 7.87 -21.93 -11.68
N PRO A 342 6.87 -22.79 -11.86
CA PRO A 342 5.65 -22.42 -12.56
C PRO A 342 5.05 -21.14 -11.97
N GLY A 343 4.77 -20.13 -12.81
CA GLY A 343 4.22 -18.86 -12.39
C GLY A 343 5.24 -17.81 -11.92
N ALA A 344 6.54 -18.07 -11.96
CA ALA A 344 7.55 -17.04 -11.79
C ALA A 344 7.51 -16.10 -13.01
N ALA A 345 7.10 -14.84 -12.77
CA ALA A 345 7.20 -13.81 -13.80
C ALA A 345 8.68 -13.64 -14.18
N SER A 346 8.96 -13.55 -15.48
CA SER A 346 10.29 -13.26 -15.99
C SER A 346 10.87 -12.02 -15.29
N LEU A 347 12.10 -12.11 -14.79
CA LEU A 347 12.81 -10.97 -14.21
C LEU A 347 12.97 -9.81 -15.22
N ALA A 348 12.98 -10.14 -16.53
CA ALA A 348 13.04 -9.17 -17.61
C ALA A 348 11.77 -8.29 -17.68
N ASP A 349 10.61 -8.79 -17.26
CA ASP A 349 9.34 -8.10 -17.37
C ASP A 349 9.09 -7.08 -16.23
N LYS A 350 9.91 -7.09 -15.17
CA LYS A 350 9.76 -6.24 -13.99
C LYS A 350 11.03 -5.45 -13.67
N CYS A 351 11.56 -4.77 -14.65
CA CYS A 351 12.79 -3.98 -14.48
C CYS A 351 12.60 -2.64 -13.75
N SER A 352 11.38 -2.23 -13.45
CA SER A 352 11.09 -0.95 -12.83
C SER A 352 10.32 -1.12 -11.52
N LEU A 353 10.89 -0.65 -10.42
CA LEU A 353 10.19 -0.58 -9.14
C LEU A 353 9.03 0.42 -9.15
N ASN A 354 8.97 1.31 -10.14
CA ASN A 354 7.88 2.26 -10.35
C ASN A 354 6.70 1.66 -11.13
N ASP A 355 6.91 0.52 -11.80
CA ASP A 355 5.85 -0.20 -12.51
C ASP A 355 4.93 -0.89 -11.51
N LYS A 356 3.96 -0.13 -11.05
CA LYS A 356 2.89 -0.54 -10.14
C LYS A 356 1.55 -0.35 -10.84
N ARG A 357 0.55 -1.10 -10.43
CA ARG A 357 -0.82 -0.93 -10.92
C ARG A 357 -1.47 0.25 -10.20
N TRP A 358 -0.98 1.46 -10.51
CA TRP A 358 -1.54 2.71 -10.00
C TRP A 358 -2.97 2.85 -10.52
N PHE A 359 -3.92 3.21 -9.66
CA PHE A 359 -5.33 3.27 -10.08
C PHE A 359 -6.10 4.48 -9.59
N VAL A 360 -5.67 5.14 -8.52
CA VAL A 360 -6.39 6.28 -7.93
C VAL A 360 -5.43 7.27 -7.29
N LEU A 361 -5.78 8.55 -7.39
CA LEU A 361 -5.20 9.64 -6.62
C LEU A 361 -6.21 10.04 -5.53
N LEU A 362 -5.86 9.89 -4.26
CA LEU A 362 -6.64 10.47 -3.17
C LEU A 362 -6.21 11.93 -3.04
N GLN A 363 -7.06 12.84 -3.47
CA GLN A 363 -6.77 14.26 -3.52
C GLN A 363 -7.32 14.96 -2.28
N LEU A 364 -6.48 15.82 -1.68
CA LEU A 364 -6.93 16.72 -0.61
C LEU A 364 -8.00 17.67 -1.12
N ARG A 365 -9.06 17.79 -0.35
CA ARG A 365 -10.22 18.64 -0.66
C ARG A 365 -9.96 20.11 -0.34
#